data_9ff339f813641e58ed9346b622b86a06
#
_entry.id   9ff339f813641e58ed9346b622b86a06
#
_cell.length_a   1.000
_cell.length_b   1.000
_cell.length_c   1.000
_cell.angle_alpha   90.00
_cell.angle_beta   90.00
_cell.angle_gamma   90.00
#
_symmetry.space_group_name_H-M   'P 1'
#
loop_
_entity.id
_entity.type
_entity.pdbx_description
1 polymer ?
#
loop_
_entity_poly.entity_id
_entity_poly.type
_entity_poly.pdbx_seq_one_letter_code
_entity_poly.pdbx_strand_id
1 'polypeptide(L)'
;MEQEMSPTAANPAMTKPKTPASTAAYDAARMQQFLRDLDDRKLAATSKGQPMALSAASDIAGRGWNVLAGDLPFPAAVLKQSALGHNSRWMRRFISATGVSLAPHGKTTMAPQLFGQQLADGCWGITVATAQQAAVCAAAGVKRILMANQLVGPANIRLILDLLQADPTIDFYCYVDSAGGIDLLAEAVRQSQARPLNILLEIGMAGGRTGCRSLAEASSVLDRLHTTQDCLKLRGVAGYEGLIHAPNQAETEARVMDFLEVVAGAVMLCRERNAFAVDNDGRPEAIVSAGGSSFFDMVATRLNALQDPGPTRVVIRSGCYLTHDSGLYDDSFPALARRLPEGLAAELGRLQPALFVWSCVQSRPEPGLALLTMGKRDASHDAGLPIPLLRGQVGSATVQPLDGSWRIDRMNDQHAYLLLSPDSELQVGDLICCGISHPCTTFDKWREIHVVDDAWNVTGAIHTFF
;
A
#
# COMPACT_ATOMS: atom_id res chain seq x y z
N MET A 1 61.64 -29.25 -14.67
CA MET A 1 61.35 -27.91 -14.10
C MET A 1 59.82 -27.78 -14.23
N GLU A 2 59.13 -28.31 -13.23
CA GLU A 2 57.70 -28.23 -13.06
C GLU A 2 57.40 -27.01 -12.18
N GLN A 3 56.62 -26.07 -12.69
CA GLN A 3 56.13 -24.95 -11.90
C GLN A 3 54.79 -25.35 -11.28
N GLU A 4 54.76 -25.45 -9.95
CA GLU A 4 53.58 -25.60 -9.14
C GLU A 4 52.65 -24.39 -9.28
N MET A 5 51.44 -24.66 -9.67
CA MET A 5 50.30 -23.68 -9.62
C MET A 5 49.74 -23.65 -8.19
N SER A 6 49.82 -22.47 -7.58
CA SER A 6 49.24 -22.15 -6.29
C SER A 6 47.68 -22.21 -6.33
N PRO A 7 46.99 -22.69 -5.28
CA PRO A 7 45.54 -22.79 -5.28
C PRO A 7 44.85 -21.43 -5.06
N THR A 8 43.85 -21.17 -5.88
CA THR A 8 42.95 -20.01 -5.81
C THR A 8 42.26 -19.91 -4.46
N ALA A 9 42.31 -18.74 -3.88
CA ALA A 9 41.63 -18.39 -2.64
C ALA A 9 40.10 -18.57 -2.75
N ALA A 10 39.53 -19.34 -1.84
CA ALA A 10 38.11 -19.52 -1.69
C ALA A 10 37.46 -18.22 -1.24
N ASN A 11 36.38 -17.83 -1.95
CA ASN A 11 35.53 -16.69 -1.63
C ASN A 11 34.84 -16.92 -0.26
N PRO A 12 34.91 -15.99 0.71
CA PRO A 12 34.25 -16.19 1.99
C PRO A 12 32.72 -16.19 1.80
N ALA A 13 32.09 -17.28 2.20
CA ALA A 13 30.65 -17.43 2.23
C ALA A 13 30.01 -16.26 3.01
N MET A 14 29.17 -15.50 2.34
CA MET A 14 28.33 -14.46 2.98
C MET A 14 27.45 -15.14 4.03
N THR A 15 27.82 -15.01 5.30
CA THR A 15 26.98 -15.41 6.41
C THR A 15 25.75 -14.49 6.40
N LYS A 16 24.56 -15.08 6.19
CA LYS A 16 23.28 -14.39 6.35
C LYS A 16 23.24 -13.74 7.74
N PRO A 17 22.97 -12.43 7.86
CA PRO A 17 22.85 -11.80 9.16
C PRO A 17 21.70 -12.49 9.91
N LYS A 18 21.97 -12.99 11.11
CA LYS A 18 20.92 -13.46 12.04
C LYS A 18 20.05 -12.27 12.38
N THR A 19 18.81 -12.25 11.91
CA THR A 19 17.80 -11.27 12.33
C THR A 19 17.65 -11.37 13.85
N PRO A 20 17.84 -10.29 14.63
CA PRO A 20 17.56 -10.31 16.06
C PRO A 20 16.08 -10.59 16.25
N ALA A 21 15.72 -11.14 17.41
CA ALA A 21 14.32 -11.36 17.81
C ALA A 21 13.60 -10.01 17.90
N SER A 22 13.11 -9.53 16.76
CA SER A 22 12.24 -8.38 16.63
C SER A 22 10.86 -8.79 17.17
N THR A 23 10.22 -7.93 17.95
CA THR A 23 8.79 -8.06 18.26
C THR A 23 8.04 -8.46 16.99
N ALA A 24 7.21 -9.49 17.05
CA ALA A 24 6.48 -9.96 15.89
C ALA A 24 5.68 -8.79 15.27
N ALA A 25 5.61 -8.71 13.94
CA ALA A 25 4.89 -7.63 13.26
C ALA A 25 3.38 -7.64 13.57
N TYR A 26 2.86 -8.76 14.02
CA TYR A 26 1.45 -8.94 14.40
C TYR A 26 1.27 -10.09 15.38
N ASP A 27 0.14 -10.08 16.07
CA ASP A 27 -0.38 -11.18 16.88
C ASP A 27 -1.24 -12.09 16.00
N ALA A 28 -0.70 -13.25 15.64
CA ALA A 28 -1.38 -14.18 14.73
C ALA A 28 -2.70 -14.71 15.31
N ALA A 29 -2.78 -14.96 16.62
CA ALA A 29 -3.99 -15.47 17.26
C ALA A 29 -5.09 -14.39 17.25
N ARG A 30 -4.75 -13.15 17.59
CA ARG A 30 -5.67 -12.00 17.54
C ARG A 30 -6.13 -11.71 16.11
N MET A 31 -5.22 -11.74 15.13
CA MET A 31 -5.57 -11.60 13.73
C MET A 31 -6.56 -12.68 13.28
N GLN A 32 -6.28 -13.94 13.58
CA GLN A 32 -7.19 -15.03 13.23
C GLN A 32 -8.56 -14.89 13.91
N GLN A 33 -8.60 -14.45 15.18
CA GLN A 33 -9.87 -14.21 15.85
C GLN A 33 -10.64 -13.08 15.17
N PHE A 34 -9.98 -11.96 14.88
CA PHE A 34 -10.59 -10.82 14.18
C PHE A 34 -11.15 -11.23 12.82
N LEU A 35 -10.42 -12.06 12.06
CA LEU A 35 -10.90 -12.57 10.77
C LEU A 35 -12.11 -13.50 10.92
N ARG A 36 -12.13 -14.39 11.92
CA ARG A 36 -13.33 -15.19 12.22
C ARG A 36 -14.53 -14.35 12.57
N ASP A 37 -14.34 -13.29 13.36
CA ASP A 37 -15.44 -12.37 13.72
C ASP A 37 -15.99 -11.63 12.47
N LEU A 38 -15.14 -11.38 11.46
CA LEU A 38 -15.58 -10.86 10.15
C LEU A 38 -16.33 -11.92 9.34
N ASP A 39 -15.87 -13.16 9.31
CA ASP A 39 -16.50 -14.28 8.62
C ASP A 39 -17.89 -14.59 9.21
N ASP A 40 -18.07 -14.43 10.53
CA ASP A 40 -19.34 -14.60 11.24
C ASP A 40 -20.28 -13.38 11.13
N ARG A 41 -19.83 -12.31 10.52
CA ARG A 41 -20.62 -11.07 10.37
C ARG A 41 -21.82 -11.27 9.46
N LYS A 42 -22.99 -10.86 9.92
CA LYS A 42 -24.20 -10.81 9.09
C LYS A 42 -24.06 -9.77 7.98
N LEU A 43 -24.47 -10.14 6.78
CA LEU A 43 -24.51 -9.25 5.63
C LEU A 43 -25.97 -8.92 5.31
N ALA A 44 -26.26 -7.63 5.16
CA ALA A 44 -27.58 -7.17 4.79
C ALA A 44 -27.74 -7.11 3.27
N ALA A 45 -28.91 -7.44 2.74
CA ALA A 45 -29.24 -7.25 1.31
C ALA A 45 -29.19 -5.77 0.88
N THR A 46 -29.14 -4.83 1.83
CA THR A 46 -28.97 -3.39 1.59
C THR A 46 -27.51 -2.98 1.46
N SER A 47 -26.54 -3.87 1.73
CA SER A 47 -25.13 -3.63 1.48
C SER A 47 -24.88 -3.61 -0.02
N LYS A 48 -24.12 -2.61 -0.47
CA LYS A 48 -23.76 -2.45 -1.89
C LYS A 48 -23.02 -3.68 -2.41
N GLY A 49 -23.46 -4.25 -3.51
CA GLY A 49 -22.87 -5.45 -4.12
C GLY A 49 -23.40 -6.77 -3.57
N GLN A 50 -24.28 -6.75 -2.54
CA GLN A 50 -24.87 -7.98 -1.97
C GLN A 50 -26.20 -8.32 -2.65
N PRO A 51 -26.36 -9.53 -3.24
CA PRO A 51 -27.61 -9.92 -3.89
C PRO A 51 -28.72 -10.30 -2.91
N MET A 52 -28.34 -10.69 -1.67
CA MET A 52 -29.27 -11.10 -0.62
C MET A 52 -28.67 -10.96 0.77
N ALA A 53 -29.50 -10.98 1.80
CA ALA A 53 -29.01 -11.07 3.18
C ALA A 53 -28.40 -12.45 3.47
N LEU A 54 -27.29 -12.47 4.22
CA LEU A 54 -26.61 -13.68 4.65
C LEU A 54 -26.47 -13.70 6.17
N SER A 55 -26.54 -14.89 6.76
CA SER A 55 -26.38 -15.10 8.18
C SER A 55 -24.93 -14.91 8.64
N ALA A 56 -23.98 -15.21 7.75
CA ALA A 56 -22.54 -15.03 7.94
C ALA A 56 -21.88 -14.65 6.60
N ALA A 57 -20.81 -13.87 6.63
CA ALA A 57 -20.03 -13.54 5.44
C ALA A 57 -19.35 -14.77 4.83
N SER A 58 -18.98 -15.75 5.67
CA SER A 58 -18.46 -17.07 5.22
C SER A 58 -19.42 -17.86 4.35
N ASP A 59 -20.73 -17.61 4.42
CA ASP A 59 -21.73 -18.26 3.56
C ASP A 59 -21.55 -17.92 2.07
N ILE A 60 -20.87 -16.82 1.75
CA ILE A 60 -20.64 -16.36 0.36
C ILE A 60 -20.01 -17.46 -0.48
N ALA A 61 -18.95 -18.10 0.02
CA ALA A 61 -18.19 -19.12 -0.72
C ALA A 61 -19.05 -20.33 -1.14
N GLY A 62 -20.08 -20.66 -0.36
CA GLY A 62 -20.98 -21.78 -0.62
C GLY A 62 -22.17 -21.46 -1.54
N ARG A 63 -22.33 -20.21 -1.98
CA ARG A 63 -23.50 -19.79 -2.79
C ARG A 63 -23.40 -20.18 -4.25
N GLY A 64 -22.19 -20.42 -4.76
CA GLY A 64 -21.96 -20.73 -6.16
C GLY A 64 -22.24 -19.54 -7.08
N TRP A 65 -22.21 -18.31 -6.56
CA TRP A 65 -22.41 -17.11 -7.37
C TRP A 65 -21.31 -16.94 -8.40
N ASN A 66 -21.69 -16.47 -9.58
CA ASN A 66 -20.79 -16.15 -10.65
C ASN A 66 -21.11 -14.77 -11.24
N VAL A 67 -20.10 -13.95 -11.45
CA VAL A 67 -20.29 -12.59 -12.00
C VAL A 67 -20.95 -12.64 -13.38
N LEU A 68 -20.52 -13.57 -14.24
CA LEU A 68 -21.04 -13.67 -15.61
C LEU A 68 -22.45 -14.30 -15.67
N ALA A 69 -22.85 -15.07 -14.65
CA ALA A 69 -24.23 -15.54 -14.52
C ALA A 69 -25.21 -14.43 -14.14
N GLY A 70 -24.69 -13.27 -13.71
CA GLY A 70 -25.53 -12.15 -13.25
C GLY A 70 -26.03 -12.32 -11.82
N ASP A 71 -25.35 -13.16 -11.01
CA ASP A 71 -25.74 -13.44 -9.62
C ASP A 71 -25.46 -12.27 -8.68
N LEU A 72 -24.62 -11.32 -9.09
CA LEU A 72 -24.32 -10.11 -8.32
C LEU A 72 -25.10 -8.90 -8.87
N PRO A 73 -25.58 -7.99 -8.00
CA PRO A 73 -26.13 -6.71 -8.45
C PRO A 73 -25.01 -5.82 -9.03
N PHE A 74 -25.23 -5.31 -10.22
CA PHE A 74 -24.30 -4.40 -10.88
C PHE A 74 -24.62 -2.92 -10.56
N PRO A 75 -23.53 -2.09 -10.40
CA PRO A 75 -22.11 -2.42 -10.53
C PRO A 75 -21.62 -3.30 -9.38
N ALA A 76 -20.58 -4.12 -9.66
CA ALA A 76 -19.97 -4.99 -8.68
C ALA A 76 -18.44 -4.85 -8.71
N ALA A 77 -17.83 -4.48 -7.58
CA ALA A 77 -16.39 -4.53 -7.41
C ALA A 77 -15.95 -5.95 -7.04
N VAL A 78 -14.90 -6.44 -7.69
CA VAL A 78 -14.35 -7.78 -7.44
C VAL A 78 -12.83 -7.76 -7.38
N LEU A 79 -12.27 -8.68 -6.57
CA LEU A 79 -10.84 -8.92 -6.45
C LEU A 79 -10.50 -10.29 -7.04
N LYS A 80 -9.59 -10.34 -8.01
CA LYS A 80 -9.13 -11.58 -8.64
C LYS A 80 -8.09 -12.26 -7.77
N GLN A 81 -8.42 -13.42 -7.21
CA GLN A 81 -7.59 -14.16 -6.24
C GLN A 81 -6.22 -14.55 -6.82
N SER A 82 -6.18 -15.01 -8.07
CA SER A 82 -4.94 -15.41 -8.74
C SER A 82 -3.96 -14.24 -8.88
N ALA A 83 -4.45 -13.04 -9.21
CA ALA A 83 -3.65 -11.83 -9.34
C ALA A 83 -3.13 -11.34 -7.97
N LEU A 84 -3.96 -11.36 -6.92
CA LEU A 84 -3.50 -11.07 -5.54
C LEU A 84 -2.36 -12.01 -5.14
N GLY A 85 -2.52 -13.32 -5.36
CA GLY A 85 -1.49 -14.32 -5.06
C GLY A 85 -0.22 -14.13 -5.88
N HIS A 86 -0.34 -13.75 -7.15
CA HIS A 86 0.80 -13.44 -8.02
C HIS A 86 1.56 -12.21 -7.49
N ASN A 87 0.87 -11.12 -7.22
CA ASN A 87 1.48 -9.87 -6.74
C ASN A 87 2.15 -10.02 -5.36
N SER A 88 1.55 -10.83 -4.49
CA SER A 88 2.13 -11.21 -3.20
C SER A 88 3.48 -11.93 -3.40
N ARG A 89 3.54 -12.94 -4.27
CA ARG A 89 4.79 -13.66 -4.59
C ARG A 89 5.81 -12.74 -5.26
N TRP A 90 5.40 -11.85 -6.15
CA TRP A 90 6.25 -10.87 -6.81
C TRP A 90 6.96 -9.99 -5.76
N MET A 91 6.21 -9.39 -4.86
CA MET A 91 6.76 -8.47 -3.85
C MET A 91 7.66 -9.22 -2.85
N ARG A 92 7.32 -10.44 -2.42
CA ARG A 92 8.19 -11.24 -1.56
C ARG A 92 9.55 -11.52 -2.21
N ARG A 93 9.57 -11.83 -3.51
CA ARG A 93 10.83 -12.02 -4.25
C ARG A 93 11.61 -10.72 -4.35
N PHE A 94 10.95 -9.61 -4.65
CA PHE A 94 11.57 -8.29 -4.71
C PHE A 94 12.27 -7.92 -3.38
N ILE A 95 11.56 -8.01 -2.24
CA ILE A 95 12.16 -7.69 -0.93
C ILE A 95 13.27 -8.67 -0.55
N SER A 96 13.15 -9.94 -0.92
CA SER A 96 14.21 -10.94 -0.70
C SER A 96 15.48 -10.63 -1.53
N ALA A 97 15.31 -10.20 -2.78
CA ALA A 97 16.41 -9.89 -3.67
C ALA A 97 17.11 -8.57 -3.30
N THR A 98 16.37 -7.57 -2.83
CA THR A 98 16.88 -6.24 -2.51
C THR A 98 17.27 -6.07 -1.04
N GLY A 99 16.83 -6.95 -0.16
CA GLY A 99 17.11 -6.87 1.29
C GLY A 99 16.35 -5.76 2.03
N VAL A 100 15.41 -5.06 1.38
CA VAL A 100 14.56 -4.06 2.05
C VAL A 100 13.44 -4.72 2.87
N SER A 101 12.93 -3.97 3.85
CA SER A 101 11.72 -4.33 4.57
C SER A 101 10.51 -3.67 3.91
N LEU A 102 9.34 -4.29 4.04
CA LEU A 102 8.08 -3.75 3.53
C LEU A 102 7.10 -3.47 4.68
N ALA A 103 6.56 -2.27 4.74
CA ALA A 103 5.40 -1.91 5.55
C ALA A 103 4.31 -1.36 4.61
N PRO A 104 3.52 -2.21 3.95
CA PRO A 104 2.59 -1.77 2.92
C PRO A 104 1.58 -0.76 3.46
N HIS A 105 1.21 0.22 2.64
CA HIS A 105 0.28 1.26 3.07
C HIS A 105 -1.16 0.72 3.13
N GLY A 106 -1.61 0.38 4.34
CA GLY A 106 -2.93 -0.18 4.63
C GLY A 106 -4.10 0.73 4.24
N LYS A 107 -3.88 2.08 4.16
CA LYS A 107 -4.90 3.01 3.67
C LYS A 107 -5.44 2.66 2.29
N THR A 108 -4.69 1.88 1.50
CA THR A 108 -5.11 1.49 0.15
C THR A 108 -6.36 0.65 0.20
N THR A 109 -6.40 -0.34 1.07
CA THR A 109 -7.48 -1.32 1.12
C THR A 109 -8.34 -1.22 2.38
N MET A 110 -7.76 -0.77 3.49
CA MET A 110 -8.34 -0.84 4.84
C MET A 110 -9.05 -2.17 5.12
N ALA A 111 -8.50 -3.27 4.61
CA ALA A 111 -9.05 -4.61 4.68
C ALA A 111 -8.15 -5.55 5.52
N PRO A 112 -8.55 -5.91 6.76
CA PRO A 112 -7.77 -6.77 7.64
C PRO A 112 -7.41 -8.14 7.05
N GLN A 113 -8.26 -8.71 6.18
CA GLN A 113 -7.97 -9.95 5.46
C GLN A 113 -6.70 -9.82 4.59
N LEU A 114 -6.56 -8.67 3.89
CA LEU A 114 -5.38 -8.39 3.08
C LEU A 114 -4.17 -8.02 3.95
N PHE A 115 -4.36 -7.33 5.09
CA PHE A 115 -3.28 -7.10 6.06
C PHE A 115 -2.73 -8.41 6.60
N GLY A 116 -3.61 -9.35 6.96
CA GLY A 116 -3.22 -10.68 7.44
C GLY A 116 -2.36 -11.43 6.41
N GLN A 117 -2.76 -11.40 5.14
CA GLN A 117 -1.97 -11.97 4.04
C GLN A 117 -0.59 -11.32 3.92
N GLN A 118 -0.52 -9.98 3.90
CA GLN A 118 0.74 -9.23 3.79
C GLN A 118 1.68 -9.49 4.96
N LEU A 119 1.14 -9.56 6.19
CA LEU A 119 1.93 -9.86 7.38
C LEU A 119 2.42 -11.31 7.39
N ALA A 120 1.59 -12.26 6.96
CA ALA A 120 1.99 -13.66 6.78
C ALA A 120 3.06 -13.82 5.69
N ASP A 121 3.08 -12.95 4.68
CA ASP A 121 4.13 -12.87 3.66
C ASP A 121 5.46 -12.31 4.20
N GLY A 122 5.52 -11.87 5.46
CA GLY A 122 6.74 -11.39 6.11
C GLY A 122 6.91 -9.87 6.07
N CYS A 123 5.84 -9.10 5.87
CA CYS A 123 5.92 -7.64 5.98
C CYS A 123 6.36 -7.22 7.38
N TRP A 124 7.20 -6.18 7.45
CA TRP A 124 7.77 -5.62 8.68
C TRP A 124 6.70 -5.01 9.60
N GLY A 125 5.63 -4.49 9.03
CA GLY A 125 4.51 -3.87 9.71
C GLY A 125 3.47 -3.40 8.71
N ILE A 126 2.50 -2.59 9.15
CA ILE A 126 1.52 -1.93 8.28
C ILE A 126 1.68 -0.42 8.39
N THR A 127 1.71 0.27 7.27
CA THR A 127 1.69 1.74 7.21
C THR A 127 0.24 2.24 7.16
N VAL A 128 -0.05 3.32 7.85
CA VAL A 128 -1.35 4.00 7.88
C VAL A 128 -1.19 5.49 7.67
N ALA A 129 -2.28 6.22 7.46
CA ALA A 129 -2.28 7.67 7.26
C ALA A 129 -2.91 8.44 8.44
N THR A 130 -3.75 7.81 9.25
CA THR A 130 -4.51 8.45 10.33
C THR A 130 -4.53 7.61 11.61
N ALA A 131 -4.84 8.24 12.74
CA ALA A 131 -5.00 7.57 14.02
C ALA A 131 -6.14 6.52 13.98
N GLN A 132 -7.24 6.81 13.27
CA GLN A 132 -8.35 5.86 13.11
C GLN A 132 -7.90 4.60 12.37
N GLN A 133 -7.12 4.74 11.30
CA GLN A 133 -6.58 3.59 10.57
C GLN A 133 -5.61 2.77 11.45
N ALA A 134 -4.82 3.44 12.32
CA ALA A 134 -3.97 2.76 13.29
C ALA A 134 -4.80 1.94 14.29
N ALA A 135 -5.93 2.48 14.76
CA ALA A 135 -6.83 1.77 15.66
C ALA A 135 -7.42 0.50 15.00
N VAL A 136 -7.80 0.56 13.73
CA VAL A 136 -8.26 -0.62 12.97
C VAL A 136 -7.15 -1.67 12.87
N CYS A 137 -5.92 -1.25 12.54
CA CYS A 137 -4.78 -2.17 12.49
C CYS A 137 -4.52 -2.86 13.84
N ALA A 138 -4.52 -2.09 14.93
CA ALA A 138 -4.32 -2.62 16.28
C ALA A 138 -5.44 -3.57 16.71
N ALA A 139 -6.71 -3.25 16.41
CA ALA A 139 -7.85 -4.13 16.65
C ALA A 139 -7.67 -5.48 15.95
N ALA A 140 -7.20 -5.46 14.70
CA ALA A 140 -6.89 -6.65 13.91
C ALA A 140 -5.61 -7.39 14.35
N GLY A 141 -4.90 -6.93 15.38
CA GLY A 141 -3.72 -7.61 15.91
C GLY A 141 -2.38 -7.20 15.27
N VAL A 142 -2.35 -6.14 14.46
CA VAL A 142 -1.08 -5.58 13.95
C VAL A 142 -0.31 -4.98 15.12
N LYS A 143 0.95 -5.40 15.30
CA LYS A 143 1.82 -4.94 16.38
C LYS A 143 2.82 -3.87 15.95
N ARG A 144 3.16 -3.78 14.68
CA ARG A 144 4.04 -2.71 14.18
C ARG A 144 3.30 -1.84 13.17
N ILE A 145 3.09 -0.59 13.57
CA ILE A 145 2.25 0.38 12.84
C ILE A 145 3.07 1.64 12.57
N LEU A 146 3.23 1.98 11.29
CA LEU A 146 3.87 3.21 10.85
C LEU A 146 2.81 4.19 10.34
N MET A 147 2.48 5.21 11.13
CA MET A 147 1.65 6.31 10.64
C MET A 147 2.50 7.27 9.83
N ALA A 148 2.37 7.19 8.50
CA ALA A 148 3.15 7.99 7.56
C ALA A 148 2.59 9.43 7.44
N ASN A 149 2.43 10.09 8.57
CA ASN A 149 1.96 11.46 8.75
C ASN A 149 2.34 11.99 10.14
N GLN A 150 2.20 13.31 10.33
CA GLN A 150 2.25 13.95 11.62
C GLN A 150 1.00 13.59 12.44
N LEU A 151 1.21 13.18 13.68
CA LEU A 151 0.12 12.94 14.63
C LEU A 151 -0.31 14.24 15.27
N VAL A 152 -1.42 14.80 14.81
CA VAL A 152 -1.96 16.08 15.26
C VAL A 152 -3.44 15.98 15.63
N GLY A 153 -3.91 16.96 16.39
CA GLY A 153 -5.28 17.00 16.88
C GLY A 153 -5.44 16.24 18.21
N PRO A 154 -6.01 16.90 19.25
CA PRO A 154 -6.06 16.34 20.60
C PRO A 154 -6.74 14.97 20.70
N ALA A 155 -7.81 14.76 19.94
CA ALA A 155 -8.53 13.49 19.92
C ALA A 155 -7.72 12.36 19.27
N ASN A 156 -7.02 12.67 18.17
CA ASN A 156 -6.16 11.70 17.49
C ASN A 156 -4.96 11.27 18.34
N ILE A 157 -4.32 12.26 19.01
CA ILE A 157 -3.19 12.00 19.90
C ILE A 157 -3.65 11.13 21.06
N ARG A 158 -4.77 11.49 21.71
CA ARG A 158 -5.35 10.71 22.81
C ARG A 158 -5.67 9.28 22.35
N LEU A 159 -6.33 9.09 21.19
CA LEU A 159 -6.63 7.77 20.64
C LEU A 159 -5.38 6.90 20.53
N ILE A 160 -4.27 7.45 20.03
CA ILE A 160 -3.02 6.68 19.91
C ILE A 160 -2.40 6.42 21.30
N LEU A 161 -2.36 7.39 22.21
CA LEU A 161 -1.80 7.19 23.55
C LEU A 161 -2.58 6.13 24.33
N ASP A 162 -3.92 6.19 24.31
CA ASP A 162 -4.80 5.21 24.94
C ASP A 162 -4.58 3.79 24.35
N LEU A 163 -4.45 3.70 23.03
CA LEU A 163 -4.16 2.44 22.33
C LEU A 163 -2.81 1.84 22.79
N LEU A 164 -1.77 2.68 22.91
CA LEU A 164 -0.44 2.24 23.33
C LEU A 164 -0.37 1.91 24.83
N GLN A 165 -1.23 2.50 25.64
CA GLN A 165 -1.38 2.17 27.05
C GLN A 165 -2.14 0.84 27.21
N ALA A 166 -3.19 0.62 26.44
CA ALA A 166 -3.97 -0.62 26.45
C ALA A 166 -3.18 -1.83 25.95
N ASP A 167 -2.29 -1.63 24.99
CA ASP A 167 -1.43 -2.69 24.45
C ASP A 167 0.03 -2.21 24.33
N PRO A 168 0.85 -2.40 25.39
CA PRO A 168 2.25 -1.97 25.37
C PRO A 168 3.14 -2.72 24.38
N THR A 169 2.64 -3.80 23.76
CA THR A 169 3.39 -4.57 22.75
C THR A 169 3.31 -3.95 21.34
N ILE A 170 2.47 -2.94 21.15
CA ILE A 170 2.37 -2.23 19.86
C ILE A 170 3.57 -1.31 19.69
N ASP A 171 4.27 -1.47 18.58
CA ASP A 171 5.39 -0.64 18.14
C ASP A 171 4.86 0.37 17.13
N PHE A 172 4.57 1.59 17.60
CA PHE A 172 3.96 2.67 16.82
C PHE A 172 4.98 3.74 16.47
N TYR A 173 4.92 4.23 15.24
CA TYR A 173 5.75 5.30 14.70
C TYR A 173 4.88 6.36 14.03
N CYS A 174 5.23 7.65 14.19
CA CYS A 174 4.66 8.76 13.42
C CYS A 174 5.74 9.75 13.01
N TYR A 175 5.39 10.78 12.26
CA TYR A 175 6.34 11.74 11.73
C TYR A 175 6.38 13.03 12.51
N VAL A 176 7.54 13.70 12.49
CA VAL A 176 7.74 15.07 12.93
C VAL A 176 8.57 15.82 11.88
N ASP A 177 8.28 17.10 11.69
CA ASP A 177 8.95 18.00 10.75
C ASP A 177 9.11 19.44 11.27
N SER A 178 8.71 19.68 12.51
CA SER A 178 8.71 21.04 13.08
C SER A 178 8.80 21.04 14.60
N ALA A 179 9.33 22.13 15.17
CA ALA A 179 9.37 22.33 16.61
C ALA A 179 7.96 22.32 17.24
N GLY A 180 6.98 22.93 16.56
CA GLY A 180 5.59 22.93 17.04
C GLY A 180 4.96 21.54 17.12
N GLY A 181 5.25 20.67 16.14
CA GLY A 181 4.80 19.26 16.17
C GLY A 181 5.45 18.47 17.32
N ILE A 182 6.74 18.70 17.57
CA ILE A 182 7.47 18.10 18.69
C ILE A 182 6.87 18.54 20.02
N ASP A 183 6.64 19.85 20.22
CA ASP A 183 6.09 20.40 21.45
C ASP A 183 4.71 19.84 21.75
N LEU A 184 3.84 19.79 20.74
CA LEU A 184 2.50 19.23 20.82
C LEU A 184 2.51 17.78 21.32
N LEU A 185 3.36 16.93 20.73
CA LEU A 185 3.45 15.52 21.10
C LEU A 185 4.10 15.33 22.47
N ALA A 186 5.19 16.04 22.76
CA ALA A 186 5.89 15.96 24.05
C ALA A 186 4.98 16.36 25.21
N GLU A 187 4.21 17.44 25.05
CA GLU A 187 3.25 17.89 26.06
C GLU A 187 2.15 16.86 26.30
N ALA A 188 1.59 16.28 25.23
CA ALA A 188 0.56 15.25 25.34
C ALA A 188 1.07 13.97 26.04
N VAL A 189 2.31 13.54 25.73
CA VAL A 189 2.94 12.39 26.40
C VAL A 189 3.16 12.65 27.88
N ARG A 190 3.62 13.86 28.26
CA ARG A 190 3.81 14.23 29.68
C ARG A 190 2.49 14.27 30.45
N GLN A 191 1.46 14.88 29.86
CA GLN A 191 0.13 14.99 30.48
C GLN A 191 -0.53 13.63 30.71
N SER A 192 -0.38 12.70 29.75
CA SER A 192 -0.95 11.36 29.85
C SER A 192 -0.09 10.37 30.63
N GLN A 193 1.13 10.76 31.03
CA GLN A 193 2.13 9.85 31.61
C GLN A 193 2.39 8.59 30.76
N ALA A 194 2.20 8.72 29.44
CA ALA A 194 2.41 7.63 28.51
C ALA A 194 3.91 7.33 28.30
N ARG A 195 4.20 6.14 27.81
CA ARG A 195 5.56 5.82 27.37
C ARG A 195 5.99 6.73 26.21
N PRO A 196 7.30 6.98 26.03
CA PRO A 196 7.79 7.78 24.91
C PRO A 196 7.31 7.26 23.56
N LEU A 197 6.92 8.19 22.66
CA LEU A 197 6.52 7.86 21.29
C LEU A 197 7.76 7.69 20.39
N ASN A 198 7.75 6.67 19.52
CA ASN A 198 8.72 6.57 18.46
C ASN A 198 8.31 7.50 17.32
N ILE A 199 9.28 8.27 16.84
CA ILE A 199 9.07 9.23 15.75
C ILE A 199 10.12 9.06 14.66
N LEU A 200 9.77 9.45 13.42
CA LEU A 200 10.68 9.61 12.31
C LEU A 200 10.73 11.09 11.91
N LEU A 201 11.92 11.62 11.65
CA LEU A 201 12.10 12.95 11.07
C LEU A 201 11.69 12.89 9.60
N GLU A 202 10.70 13.67 9.20
CA GLU A 202 10.26 13.69 7.81
C GLU A 202 11.01 14.74 6.99
N ILE A 203 11.51 14.31 5.84
CA ILE A 203 12.07 15.15 4.79
C ILE A 203 11.05 15.33 3.68
N GLY A 204 10.81 16.57 3.30
CA GLY A 204 9.90 16.96 2.23
C GLY A 204 10.62 17.74 1.14
N MET A 205 9.86 18.32 0.24
CA MET A 205 10.36 19.13 -0.87
C MET A 205 9.55 20.41 -1.04
N ALA A 206 10.14 21.42 -1.62
CA ALA A 206 9.44 22.67 -1.93
C ALA A 206 8.21 22.42 -2.82
N GLY A 207 7.05 23.01 -2.44
CA GLY A 207 5.78 22.79 -3.12
C GLY A 207 5.14 21.42 -2.86
N GLY A 208 5.82 20.51 -2.14
CA GLY A 208 5.29 19.21 -1.71
C GLY A 208 4.42 19.33 -0.45
N ARG A 209 4.10 18.17 0.15
CA ARG A 209 3.25 18.08 1.36
C ARG A 209 4.02 18.52 2.62
N THR A 210 4.18 17.64 3.56
CA THR A 210 4.87 17.79 4.86
C THR A 210 6.37 17.55 4.76
N GLY A 211 7.10 17.66 5.84
CA GLY A 211 8.54 17.40 5.95
C GLY A 211 9.43 18.63 5.87
N CYS A 212 10.61 18.54 6.48
CA CYS A 212 11.64 19.57 6.41
C CYS A 212 12.10 19.80 4.97
N ARG A 213 12.21 21.07 4.55
CA ARG A 213 12.55 21.45 3.18
C ARG A 213 14.07 21.49 2.92
N SER A 214 14.85 21.41 3.99
CA SER A 214 16.32 21.46 3.92
C SER A 214 16.96 20.72 5.10
N LEU A 215 18.23 20.39 4.98
CA LEU A 215 19.02 19.86 6.10
C LEU A 215 19.17 20.88 7.24
N ALA A 216 19.13 22.19 6.95
CA ALA A 216 19.13 23.24 7.97
C ALA A 216 17.86 23.22 8.82
N GLU A 217 16.67 23.07 8.18
CA GLU A 217 15.42 22.89 8.90
C GLU A 217 15.43 21.59 9.72
N ALA A 218 15.89 20.47 9.12
CA ALA A 218 16.04 19.21 9.81
C ALA A 218 16.94 19.34 11.04
N SER A 219 18.04 20.08 10.92
CA SER A 219 18.95 20.41 12.03
C SER A 219 18.24 21.15 13.18
N SER A 220 17.41 22.17 12.86
CA SER A 220 16.65 22.92 13.86
C SER A 220 15.60 22.04 14.56
N VAL A 221 14.98 21.10 13.83
CA VAL A 221 14.05 20.11 14.39
C VAL A 221 14.80 19.17 15.37
N LEU A 222 16.02 18.73 15.02
CA LEU A 222 16.85 17.90 15.90
C LEU A 222 17.26 18.64 17.18
N ASP A 223 17.57 19.96 17.11
CA ASP A 223 17.85 20.77 18.29
C ASP A 223 16.66 20.78 19.26
N ARG A 224 15.43 20.89 18.73
CA ARG A 224 14.22 20.81 19.56
C ARG A 224 14.00 19.41 20.13
N LEU A 225 14.23 18.36 19.35
CA LEU A 225 14.10 16.96 19.80
C LEU A 225 15.04 16.64 20.95
N HIS A 226 16.25 17.18 20.95
CA HIS A 226 17.20 16.98 22.03
C HIS A 226 16.63 17.37 23.42
N THR A 227 15.74 18.34 23.49
CA THR A 227 15.11 18.80 24.74
C THR A 227 13.86 17.98 25.14
N THR A 228 13.45 17.01 24.36
CA THR A 228 12.22 16.22 24.56
C THR A 228 12.44 14.71 24.49
N GLN A 229 13.68 14.26 24.66
CA GLN A 229 14.07 12.84 24.58
C GLN A 229 13.43 11.96 25.66
N ASP A 230 12.93 12.56 26.74
CA ASP A 230 12.10 11.90 27.75
C ASP A 230 10.75 11.43 27.21
N CYS A 231 10.18 12.13 26.22
CA CYS A 231 8.85 11.92 25.65
C CYS A 231 8.87 11.35 24.23
N LEU A 232 9.89 11.67 23.44
CA LEU A 232 9.98 11.31 22.02
C LEU A 232 11.30 10.60 21.72
N LYS A 233 11.22 9.52 20.97
CA LYS A 233 12.38 8.69 20.59
C LYS A 233 12.54 8.73 19.06
N LEU A 234 13.57 9.43 18.59
CA LEU A 234 13.88 9.45 17.16
C LEU A 234 14.39 8.08 16.74
N ARG A 235 13.63 7.40 15.86
CA ARG A 235 13.94 6.05 15.38
C ARG A 235 14.41 6.03 13.93
N GLY A 236 14.35 7.16 13.23
CA GLY A 236 14.76 7.19 11.84
C GLY A 236 14.37 8.45 11.10
N VAL A 237 14.49 8.36 9.79
CA VAL A 237 14.14 9.42 8.83
C VAL A 237 13.14 8.89 7.83
N ALA A 238 12.20 9.72 7.40
CA ALA A 238 11.22 9.38 6.37
C ALA A 238 11.18 10.44 5.27
N GLY A 239 10.66 10.05 4.11
CA GLY A 239 10.38 10.94 3.00
C GLY A 239 9.34 10.33 2.06
N TYR A 240 8.83 11.11 1.11
CA TYR A 240 7.92 10.60 0.08
C TYR A 240 8.19 11.25 -1.26
N GLU A 241 8.69 10.44 -2.18
CA GLU A 241 9.12 10.82 -3.53
C GLU A 241 8.01 10.74 -4.57
N GLY A 242 6.90 10.08 -4.27
CA GLY A 242 5.85 9.75 -5.24
C GLY A 242 5.06 10.94 -5.79
N LEU A 243 5.34 12.17 -5.36
CA LEU A 243 4.78 13.40 -5.92
C LEU A 243 5.74 14.11 -6.87
N ILE A 244 6.93 13.57 -7.09
CA ILE A 244 7.93 14.16 -7.99
C ILE A 244 7.56 13.82 -9.43
N HIS A 245 7.29 14.86 -10.19
CA HIS A 245 7.01 14.77 -11.63
C HIS A 245 7.84 15.78 -12.39
N ALA A 246 8.21 15.43 -13.60
CA ALA A 246 8.91 16.28 -14.56
C ALA A 246 8.33 16.04 -15.96
N PRO A 247 8.66 16.88 -16.98
CA PRO A 247 8.16 16.73 -18.34
C PRO A 247 8.47 15.39 -19.00
N ASN A 248 9.53 14.70 -18.53
CA ASN A 248 9.91 13.39 -19.03
C ASN A 248 10.40 12.47 -17.91
N GLN A 249 10.46 11.16 -18.22
CA GLN A 249 10.80 10.13 -17.27
C GLN A 249 12.24 10.29 -16.70
N ALA A 250 13.21 10.59 -17.55
CA ALA A 250 14.62 10.72 -17.12
C ALA A 250 14.80 11.88 -16.14
N GLU A 251 14.16 13.00 -16.37
CA GLU A 251 14.19 14.15 -15.46
C GLU A 251 13.44 13.84 -14.15
N THR A 252 12.32 13.12 -14.23
CA THR A 252 11.60 12.65 -13.03
C THR A 252 12.50 11.77 -12.17
N GLU A 253 13.18 10.79 -12.77
CA GLU A 253 14.10 9.88 -12.07
C GLU A 253 15.30 10.65 -11.46
N ALA A 254 15.87 11.62 -12.16
CA ALA A 254 16.93 12.47 -11.64
C ALA A 254 16.47 13.24 -10.39
N ARG A 255 15.30 13.89 -10.44
CA ARG A 255 14.73 14.64 -9.29
C ARG A 255 14.39 13.71 -8.12
N VAL A 256 13.92 12.50 -8.39
CA VAL A 256 13.71 11.47 -7.35
C VAL A 256 15.04 11.12 -6.70
N MET A 257 16.10 10.93 -7.48
CA MET A 257 17.43 10.64 -6.94
C MET A 257 17.95 11.80 -6.09
N ASP A 258 17.84 13.05 -6.55
CA ASP A 258 18.23 14.24 -5.78
C ASP A 258 17.48 14.32 -4.44
N PHE A 259 16.19 14.00 -4.43
CA PHE A 259 15.42 13.94 -3.20
C PHE A 259 15.93 12.83 -2.25
N LEU A 260 16.24 11.66 -2.77
CA LEU A 260 16.79 10.55 -1.98
C LEU A 260 18.18 10.89 -1.40
N GLU A 261 18.98 11.72 -2.09
CA GLU A 261 20.23 12.25 -1.54
C GLU A 261 19.98 13.15 -0.32
N VAL A 262 18.94 13.99 -0.34
CA VAL A 262 18.58 14.82 0.82
C VAL A 262 18.12 13.94 1.99
N VAL A 263 17.34 12.89 1.73
CA VAL A 263 16.93 11.91 2.75
C VAL A 263 18.16 11.22 3.34
N ALA A 264 19.11 10.79 2.50
CA ALA A 264 20.37 10.18 2.92
C ALA A 264 21.20 11.14 3.78
N GLY A 265 21.31 12.41 3.35
CA GLY A 265 22.00 13.47 4.10
C GLY A 265 21.38 13.70 5.49
N ALA A 266 20.04 13.63 5.60
CA ALA A 266 19.37 13.74 6.90
C ALA A 266 19.69 12.54 7.83
N VAL A 267 19.83 11.34 7.29
CA VAL A 267 20.26 10.17 8.08
C VAL A 267 21.68 10.38 8.61
N MET A 268 22.59 10.88 7.78
CA MET A 268 23.97 11.18 8.19
C MET A 268 24.01 12.29 9.25
N LEU A 269 23.24 13.36 9.07
CA LEU A 269 23.10 14.44 10.07
C LEU A 269 22.62 13.89 11.43
N CYS A 270 21.62 13.00 11.43
CA CYS A 270 21.13 12.38 12.66
C CYS A 270 22.21 11.51 13.32
N ARG A 271 23.02 10.78 12.54
CA ARG A 271 24.12 9.96 13.05
C ARG A 271 25.25 10.82 13.65
N GLU A 272 25.68 11.86 12.96
CA GLU A 272 26.71 12.80 13.43
C GLU A 272 26.32 13.44 14.77
N ARG A 273 25.03 13.70 14.98
CA ARG A 273 24.48 14.25 16.22
C ARG A 273 24.14 13.20 17.28
N ASN A 274 24.37 11.91 17.02
CA ASN A 274 23.93 10.82 17.89
C ASN A 274 22.45 10.94 18.30
N ALA A 275 21.59 11.37 17.36
CA ALA A 275 20.20 11.70 17.62
C ALA A 275 19.28 10.47 17.67
N PHE A 276 19.66 9.34 17.06
CA PHE A 276 18.85 8.13 17.06
C PHE A 276 18.81 7.48 18.44
N ALA A 277 17.60 7.19 18.91
CA ALA A 277 17.43 6.39 20.11
C ALA A 277 17.84 4.94 19.86
N VAL A 278 18.56 4.35 20.81
CA VAL A 278 18.89 2.92 20.80
C VAL A 278 17.66 2.08 21.07
N ASP A 279 17.62 0.86 20.54
CA ASP A 279 16.64 -0.15 20.89
C ASP A 279 16.87 -0.74 22.30
N ASN A 280 16.03 -1.67 22.72
CA ASN A 280 16.17 -2.33 24.01
C ASN A 280 17.46 -3.17 24.14
N ASP A 281 18.09 -3.52 23.02
CA ASP A 281 19.36 -4.24 22.97
C ASP A 281 20.58 -3.30 22.86
N GLY A 282 20.36 -1.98 22.99
CA GLY A 282 21.39 -0.96 22.95
C GLY A 282 21.92 -0.66 21.53
N ARG A 283 21.18 -1.04 20.48
CA ARG A 283 21.60 -0.85 19.09
C ARG A 283 20.86 0.32 18.44
N PRO A 284 21.57 1.26 17.81
CA PRO A 284 20.95 2.37 17.10
C PRO A 284 20.58 1.97 15.66
N GLU A 285 19.67 1.01 15.45
CA GLU A 285 19.17 0.72 14.11
C GLU A 285 18.31 1.87 13.61
N ALA A 286 18.79 2.61 12.61
CA ALA A 286 18.03 3.69 12.00
C ALA A 286 17.01 3.14 10.99
N ILE A 287 15.76 3.51 11.14
CA ILE A 287 14.72 3.27 10.12
C ILE A 287 14.83 4.36 9.06
N VAL A 288 14.96 3.99 7.79
CA VAL A 288 14.86 4.92 6.67
C VAL A 288 13.67 4.52 5.83
N SER A 289 12.63 5.35 5.81
CA SER A 289 11.36 5.00 5.20
C SER A 289 11.00 5.95 4.07
N ALA A 290 10.97 5.42 2.85
CA ALA A 290 10.48 6.05 1.63
C ALA A 290 9.87 4.95 0.74
N GLY A 291 9.65 5.19 -0.55
CA GLY A 291 9.18 4.17 -1.48
C GLY A 291 7.67 4.01 -1.46
N GLY A 292 6.99 4.90 -2.18
CA GLY A 292 5.62 4.70 -2.59
C GLY A 292 5.52 3.66 -3.72
N SER A 293 4.38 3.61 -4.41
CA SER A 293 4.16 2.56 -5.42
C SER A 293 4.90 2.78 -6.75
N SER A 294 5.48 3.97 -7.00
CA SER A 294 6.12 4.31 -8.28
C SER A 294 7.65 4.17 -8.31
N PHE A 295 8.34 4.40 -7.16
CA PHE A 295 9.81 4.51 -7.11
C PHE A 295 10.46 3.67 -6.00
N PHE A 296 9.76 2.65 -5.48
CA PHE A 296 10.29 1.82 -4.40
C PHE A 296 11.59 1.08 -4.77
N ASP A 297 11.81 0.82 -6.05
CA ASP A 297 13.03 0.23 -6.61
C ASP A 297 14.23 1.18 -6.47
N MET A 298 14.04 2.48 -6.78
CA MET A 298 15.07 3.50 -6.62
C MET A 298 15.41 3.70 -5.14
N VAL A 299 14.37 3.70 -4.28
CA VAL A 299 14.55 3.76 -2.82
C VAL A 299 15.34 2.55 -2.32
N ALA A 300 14.99 1.34 -2.76
CA ALA A 300 15.70 0.12 -2.38
C ALA A 300 17.18 0.19 -2.78
N THR A 301 17.46 0.59 -4.00
CA THR A 301 18.84 0.69 -4.51
C THR A 301 19.64 1.76 -3.77
N ARG A 302 19.09 2.98 -3.63
CA ARG A 302 19.85 4.12 -3.09
C ARG A 302 20.02 4.07 -1.58
N LEU A 303 18.95 3.74 -0.84
CA LEU A 303 19.00 3.82 0.61
C LEU A 303 19.62 2.60 1.27
N ASN A 304 19.65 1.43 0.61
CA ASN A 304 20.44 0.29 1.11
C ASN A 304 21.95 0.57 1.16
N ALA A 305 22.44 1.49 0.35
CA ALA A 305 23.84 1.92 0.41
C ALA A 305 24.20 2.66 1.72
N LEU A 306 23.21 3.04 2.55
CA LEU A 306 23.42 3.71 3.84
C LEU A 306 23.76 2.76 5.00
N GLN A 307 24.07 1.49 4.74
CA GLN A 307 24.44 0.50 5.76
C GLN A 307 25.76 0.85 6.47
N ASP A 308 26.64 1.63 5.85
CA ASP A 308 27.86 2.15 6.44
C ASP A 308 27.69 3.67 6.69
N PRO A 309 28.00 4.25 7.88
CA PRO A 309 28.74 3.64 9.00
C PRO A 309 27.89 3.02 10.10
N GLY A 310 26.63 2.67 9.92
CA GLY A 310 25.82 2.05 10.96
C GLY A 310 24.58 1.32 10.44
N PRO A 311 23.97 0.43 11.23
CA PRO A 311 22.85 -0.38 10.79
C PRO A 311 21.67 0.48 10.38
N THR A 312 21.14 0.20 9.19
CA THR A 312 20.00 0.89 8.61
C THR A 312 18.96 -0.13 8.17
N ARG A 313 17.72 0.06 8.56
CA ARG A 313 16.58 -0.67 8.02
C ARG A 313 15.84 0.18 7.02
N VAL A 314 15.96 -0.15 5.74
CA VAL A 314 15.17 0.49 4.69
C VAL A 314 13.78 -0.12 4.67
N VAL A 315 12.75 0.72 4.84
CA VAL A 315 11.34 0.32 4.88
C VAL A 315 10.59 1.00 3.76
N ILE A 316 10.22 0.25 2.72
CA ILE A 316 9.35 0.72 1.65
C ILE A 316 7.88 0.60 2.06
N ARG A 317 7.01 1.47 1.50
CA ARG A 317 5.60 1.59 1.91
C ARG A 317 4.61 1.35 0.79
N SER A 318 5.03 0.72 -0.31
CA SER A 318 4.17 0.42 -1.45
C SER A 318 2.91 -0.33 -1.01
N GLY A 319 1.74 0.28 -1.12
CA GLY A 319 0.45 -0.31 -0.74
C GLY A 319 -0.31 -0.90 -1.91
N CYS A 320 -0.23 -0.23 -3.07
CA CYS A 320 -0.97 -0.64 -4.26
C CYS A 320 -0.40 -1.89 -4.96
N TYR A 321 0.79 -2.37 -4.59
CA TYR A 321 1.39 -3.54 -5.26
C TYR A 321 0.48 -4.77 -5.25
N LEU A 322 -0.24 -5.00 -4.15
CA LEU A 322 -1.02 -6.22 -3.96
C LEU A 322 -2.20 -6.31 -4.95
N THR A 323 -2.86 -5.19 -5.16
CA THR A 323 -4.00 -5.10 -6.09
C THR A 323 -3.59 -4.59 -7.46
N HIS A 324 -2.44 -3.91 -7.55
CA HIS A 324 -2.00 -3.17 -8.72
C HIS A 324 -3.12 -2.30 -9.28
N ASP A 325 -2.98 -1.78 -10.49
CA ASP A 325 -4.04 -1.12 -11.22
C ASP A 325 -3.91 -1.39 -12.73
N SER A 326 -4.85 -0.88 -13.50
CA SER A 326 -4.86 -1.02 -14.95
C SER A 326 -4.46 0.29 -15.65
N GLY A 327 -3.99 1.29 -14.92
CA GLY A 327 -3.66 2.63 -15.43
C GLY A 327 -2.33 3.13 -14.89
N LEU A 328 -2.35 4.03 -13.89
CA LEU A 328 -1.20 4.79 -13.41
C LEU A 328 0.06 3.95 -13.14
N TYR A 329 -0.07 2.88 -12.36
CA TYR A 329 1.08 2.03 -12.02
C TYR A 329 1.39 1.02 -13.11
N ASP A 330 0.40 0.54 -13.85
CA ASP A 330 0.64 -0.33 -15.02
C ASP A 330 1.39 0.41 -16.12
N ASP A 331 1.04 1.67 -16.40
CA ASP A 331 1.73 2.54 -17.36
C ASP A 331 3.17 2.85 -16.93
N SER A 332 3.43 2.99 -15.62
CA SER A 332 4.77 3.25 -15.08
C SER A 332 5.65 1.99 -14.95
N PHE A 333 5.06 0.80 -15.01
CA PHE A 333 5.76 -0.47 -14.80
C PHE A 333 6.95 -0.71 -15.76
N PRO A 334 6.90 -0.37 -17.07
CA PRO A 334 8.06 -0.51 -17.96
C PRO A 334 9.29 0.28 -17.49
N ALA A 335 9.09 1.46 -16.88
CA ALA A 335 10.19 2.24 -16.32
C ALA A 335 10.77 1.56 -15.08
N LEU A 336 9.93 1.06 -14.18
CA LEU A 336 10.35 0.27 -13.02
C LEU A 336 11.15 -0.96 -13.46
N ALA A 337 10.65 -1.73 -14.42
CA ALA A 337 11.32 -2.95 -14.91
C ALA A 337 12.73 -2.67 -15.47
N ARG A 338 12.95 -1.51 -16.14
CA ARG A 338 14.27 -1.11 -16.64
C ARG A 338 15.27 -0.76 -15.53
N ARG A 339 14.79 -0.31 -14.37
CA ARG A 339 15.62 0.09 -13.23
C ARG A 339 15.95 -1.06 -12.28
N LEU A 340 15.23 -2.20 -12.41
CA LEU A 340 15.52 -3.39 -11.60
C LEU A 340 16.93 -3.94 -11.94
N PRO A 341 17.61 -4.59 -10.98
CA PRO A 341 18.85 -5.30 -11.24
C PRO A 341 18.74 -6.26 -12.42
N GLU A 342 19.83 -6.46 -13.15
CA GLU A 342 19.87 -7.35 -14.30
C GLU A 342 19.39 -8.76 -13.94
N GLY A 343 18.52 -9.32 -14.77
CA GLY A 343 17.90 -10.62 -14.56
C GLY A 343 16.68 -10.62 -13.63
N LEU A 344 16.62 -9.72 -12.66
CA LEU A 344 15.50 -9.67 -11.69
C LEU A 344 14.16 -9.32 -12.35
N ALA A 345 14.18 -8.38 -13.29
CA ALA A 345 12.97 -8.02 -14.05
C ALA A 345 12.39 -9.21 -14.83
N ALA A 346 13.24 -10.01 -15.45
CA ALA A 346 12.83 -11.21 -16.19
C ALA A 346 12.28 -12.30 -15.25
N GLU A 347 12.90 -12.46 -14.06
CA GLU A 347 12.44 -13.43 -13.05
C GLU A 347 11.09 -13.04 -12.45
N LEU A 348 10.90 -11.77 -12.14
CA LEU A 348 9.69 -11.27 -11.47
C LEU A 348 8.50 -11.16 -12.41
N GLY A 349 8.72 -10.79 -13.68
CA GLY A 349 7.67 -10.43 -14.60
C GLY A 349 6.91 -9.17 -14.17
N ARG A 350 5.67 -9.00 -14.63
CA ARG A 350 4.82 -7.83 -14.30
C ARG A 350 3.93 -8.11 -13.10
N LEU A 351 3.59 -7.07 -12.36
CA LEU A 351 2.44 -7.07 -11.45
C LEU A 351 1.13 -7.15 -12.27
N GLN A 352 0.09 -7.68 -11.69
CA GLN A 352 -1.20 -7.93 -12.35
C GLN A 352 -2.31 -7.12 -11.69
N PRO A 353 -3.16 -6.42 -12.47
CA PRO A 353 -4.37 -5.82 -11.93
C PRO A 353 -5.27 -6.89 -11.28
N ALA A 354 -5.70 -6.63 -10.05
CA ALA A 354 -6.55 -7.55 -9.29
C ALA A 354 -7.93 -6.96 -8.97
N LEU A 355 -8.08 -5.63 -8.96
CA LEU A 355 -9.33 -4.95 -8.65
C LEU A 355 -10.04 -4.52 -9.93
N PHE A 356 -11.28 -4.98 -10.11
CA PHE A 356 -12.12 -4.66 -11.25
C PHE A 356 -13.50 -4.20 -10.79
N VAL A 357 -14.17 -3.39 -11.63
CA VAL A 357 -15.60 -3.07 -11.47
C VAL A 357 -16.35 -3.58 -12.70
N TRP A 358 -17.24 -4.52 -12.47
CA TRP A 358 -18.19 -5.00 -13.47
C TRP A 358 -19.43 -4.13 -13.50
N SER A 359 -19.92 -3.85 -14.69
CA SER A 359 -21.07 -2.99 -14.92
C SER A 359 -21.94 -3.51 -16.06
N CYS A 360 -23.24 -3.28 -16.00
CA CYS A 360 -24.12 -3.55 -17.13
C CYS A 360 -24.20 -2.36 -18.09
N VAL A 361 -24.40 -2.64 -19.36
CA VAL A 361 -24.86 -1.65 -20.33
C VAL A 361 -26.30 -1.30 -19.99
N GLN A 362 -26.53 -0.09 -19.52
CA GLN A 362 -27.84 0.40 -19.11
C GLN A 362 -28.65 0.93 -20.29
N SER A 363 -27.97 1.58 -21.24
CA SER A 363 -28.58 2.19 -22.39
C SER A 363 -27.61 2.35 -23.57
N ARG A 364 -28.12 2.31 -24.78
CA ARG A 364 -27.42 2.69 -26.00
C ARG A 364 -28.19 3.78 -26.74
N PRO A 365 -28.06 5.04 -26.29
CA PRO A 365 -28.81 6.16 -26.88
C PRO A 365 -28.34 6.55 -28.28
N GLU A 366 -27.07 6.21 -28.62
CA GLU A 366 -26.44 6.54 -29.91
C GLU A 366 -25.58 5.36 -30.36
N PRO A 367 -25.33 5.15 -31.67
CA PRO A 367 -24.52 4.02 -32.15
C PRO A 367 -23.12 3.92 -31.51
N GLY A 368 -22.45 5.08 -31.34
CA GLY A 368 -21.08 5.15 -30.75
C GLY A 368 -21.03 5.35 -29.25
N LEU A 369 -22.15 5.27 -28.54
CA LEU A 369 -22.27 5.58 -27.11
C LEU A 369 -23.10 4.54 -26.38
N ALA A 370 -22.55 4.03 -25.27
CA ALA A 370 -23.28 3.27 -24.27
C ALA A 370 -23.16 3.93 -22.89
N LEU A 371 -24.21 3.80 -22.10
CA LEU A 371 -24.22 4.19 -20.68
C LEU A 371 -24.10 2.94 -19.83
N LEU A 372 -23.16 2.97 -18.87
CA LEU A 372 -22.95 1.89 -17.91
C LEU A 372 -23.59 2.23 -16.57
N THR A 373 -23.98 1.20 -15.81
CA THR A 373 -24.61 1.34 -14.49
C THR A 373 -23.65 1.82 -13.40
N MET A 374 -22.33 1.84 -13.63
CA MET A 374 -21.33 2.36 -12.68
C MET A 374 -21.11 3.86 -12.88
N GLY A 375 -20.64 4.54 -11.83
CA GLY A 375 -20.23 5.94 -11.88
C GLY A 375 -19.16 6.28 -10.84
N LYS A 376 -19.03 7.58 -10.52
CA LYS A 376 -18.05 8.10 -9.54
C LYS A 376 -18.21 7.49 -8.15
N ARG A 377 -19.39 6.98 -7.80
CA ARG A 377 -19.67 6.32 -6.53
C ARG A 377 -19.18 4.87 -6.49
N ASP A 378 -18.73 4.31 -7.62
CA ASP A 378 -18.41 2.90 -7.77
C ASP A 378 -16.95 2.65 -8.08
N ALA A 379 -16.31 3.57 -8.81
CA ALA A 379 -14.92 3.48 -9.25
C ALA A 379 -14.19 4.80 -9.06
N SER A 380 -12.86 4.72 -8.89
CA SER A 380 -11.97 5.90 -8.86
C SER A 380 -11.98 6.64 -10.20
N HIS A 381 -11.68 7.94 -10.15
CA HIS A 381 -11.62 8.83 -11.32
C HIS A 381 -10.62 9.97 -11.12
N ASP A 382 -9.86 9.94 -10.04
CA ASP A 382 -8.92 10.99 -9.63
C ASP A 382 -7.54 10.86 -10.27
N ALA A 383 -7.16 9.63 -10.66
CA ALA A 383 -5.90 9.34 -11.36
C ALA A 383 -6.13 8.70 -12.75
N GLY A 384 -7.19 9.09 -13.41
CA GLY A 384 -7.66 8.54 -14.67
C GLY A 384 -9.01 7.81 -14.51
N LEU A 385 -9.75 7.73 -15.61
CA LEU A 385 -11.03 7.04 -15.66
C LEU A 385 -10.84 5.52 -15.69
N PRO A 386 -11.85 4.72 -15.29
CA PRO A 386 -11.82 3.27 -15.45
C PRO A 386 -11.60 2.86 -16.91
N ILE A 387 -10.85 1.79 -17.12
CA ILE A 387 -10.45 1.31 -18.44
C ILE A 387 -11.28 0.08 -18.81
N PRO A 388 -12.11 0.11 -19.86
CA PRO A 388 -12.85 -1.06 -20.33
C PRO A 388 -11.88 -2.13 -20.83
N LEU A 389 -11.93 -3.33 -20.24
CA LEU A 389 -10.98 -4.41 -20.54
C LEU A 389 -11.65 -5.63 -21.17
N LEU A 390 -12.84 -5.99 -20.68
CA LEU A 390 -13.55 -7.19 -21.14
C LEU A 390 -15.01 -6.87 -21.40
N ARG A 391 -15.59 -7.57 -22.40
CA ARG A 391 -17.03 -7.65 -22.65
C ARG A 391 -17.52 -9.05 -22.35
N GLY A 392 -18.69 -9.17 -21.73
CA GLY A 392 -19.40 -10.43 -21.49
C GLY A 392 -20.89 -10.29 -21.74
N GLN A 393 -21.58 -11.42 -21.77
CA GLN A 393 -23.04 -11.48 -21.78
C GLN A 393 -23.52 -12.24 -20.55
N VAL A 394 -24.61 -11.81 -19.94
CA VAL A 394 -25.18 -12.52 -18.80
C VAL A 394 -25.56 -13.95 -19.21
N GLY A 395 -25.10 -14.92 -18.42
CA GLY A 395 -25.27 -16.35 -18.68
C GLY A 395 -24.23 -16.97 -19.64
N SER A 396 -23.30 -16.18 -20.19
CA SER A 396 -22.16 -16.71 -20.95
C SER A 396 -21.02 -17.13 -20.02
N ALA A 397 -20.40 -18.27 -20.31
CA ALA A 397 -19.20 -18.69 -19.58
C ALA A 397 -17.90 -18.00 -20.06
N THR A 398 -17.98 -17.19 -21.11
CA THR A 398 -16.81 -16.58 -21.76
C THR A 398 -16.90 -15.07 -21.81
N VAL A 399 -15.73 -14.42 -21.73
CA VAL A 399 -15.56 -12.99 -21.93
C VAL A 399 -14.68 -12.74 -23.15
N GLN A 400 -14.86 -11.59 -23.78
CA GLN A 400 -14.04 -11.15 -24.91
C GLN A 400 -13.17 -9.96 -24.45
N PRO A 401 -11.85 -10.02 -24.66
CA PRO A 401 -10.99 -8.86 -24.45
C PRO A 401 -11.39 -7.73 -25.41
N LEU A 402 -11.33 -6.50 -24.90
CA LEU A 402 -11.48 -5.30 -25.72
C LEU A 402 -10.11 -4.86 -26.26
N ASP A 403 -10.10 -4.36 -27.47
CA ASP A 403 -8.88 -4.00 -28.22
C ASP A 403 -8.27 -2.63 -27.81
N GLY A 404 -8.83 -1.97 -26.80
CA GLY A 404 -8.40 -0.66 -26.35
C GLY A 404 -9.00 0.52 -27.13
N SER A 405 -9.79 0.28 -28.17
CA SER A 405 -10.50 1.35 -28.89
C SER A 405 -11.70 1.90 -28.12
N TRP A 406 -12.24 1.11 -27.18
CA TRP A 406 -13.32 1.53 -26.29
C TRP A 406 -12.77 2.27 -25.09
N ARG A 407 -13.42 3.36 -24.69
CA ARG A 407 -12.97 4.13 -23.54
C ARG A 407 -14.13 4.74 -22.76
N ILE A 408 -13.95 4.88 -21.46
CA ILE A 408 -14.80 5.77 -20.67
C ILE A 408 -14.36 7.20 -20.95
N ASP A 409 -15.31 8.01 -21.41
CA ASP A 409 -15.08 9.44 -21.76
C ASP A 409 -15.27 10.34 -20.53
N ARG A 410 -16.30 10.07 -19.76
CA ARG A 410 -16.65 10.79 -18.55
C ARG A 410 -17.53 9.95 -17.63
N MET A 411 -17.68 10.39 -16.39
CA MET A 411 -18.58 9.78 -15.41
C MET A 411 -19.40 10.83 -14.67
N ASN A 412 -20.66 10.52 -14.45
CA ASN A 412 -21.52 11.13 -13.43
C ASN A 412 -21.49 10.25 -12.16
N ASP A 413 -22.31 10.57 -11.16
CA ASP A 413 -22.36 9.81 -9.91
C ASP A 413 -22.64 8.32 -10.13
N GLN A 414 -23.61 8.01 -11.01
CA GLN A 414 -24.13 6.66 -11.25
C GLN A 414 -24.19 6.29 -12.74
N HIS A 415 -23.42 6.97 -13.59
CA HIS A 415 -23.31 6.68 -15.01
C HIS A 415 -21.88 6.83 -15.48
N ALA A 416 -21.39 5.88 -16.29
CA ALA A 416 -20.18 6.03 -17.08
C ALA A 416 -20.55 6.03 -18.58
N TYR A 417 -19.93 6.93 -19.31
CA TYR A 417 -20.12 7.12 -20.75
C TYR A 417 -19.05 6.33 -21.49
N LEU A 418 -19.45 5.19 -22.07
CA LEU A 418 -18.57 4.33 -22.85
C LEU A 418 -18.66 4.72 -24.33
N LEU A 419 -17.58 5.23 -24.87
CA LEU A 419 -17.40 5.41 -26.32
C LEU A 419 -16.91 4.11 -26.94
N LEU A 420 -17.51 3.71 -28.05
CA LEU A 420 -17.27 2.46 -28.73
C LEU A 420 -17.50 2.61 -30.25
N SER A 421 -17.13 1.59 -31.04
CA SER A 421 -17.43 1.58 -32.47
C SER A 421 -18.94 1.65 -32.72
N PRO A 422 -19.42 2.51 -33.66
CA PRO A 422 -20.83 2.57 -34.04
C PRO A 422 -21.39 1.21 -34.49
N ASP A 423 -20.57 0.39 -35.13
CA ASP A 423 -20.94 -0.95 -35.65
C ASP A 423 -20.85 -2.05 -34.58
N SER A 424 -20.59 -1.70 -33.32
CA SER A 424 -20.50 -2.67 -32.24
C SER A 424 -21.83 -3.35 -31.98
N GLU A 425 -21.81 -4.67 -31.80
CA GLU A 425 -22.95 -5.53 -31.45
C GLU A 425 -23.32 -5.47 -29.96
N LEU A 426 -22.70 -4.56 -29.17
CA LEU A 426 -23.00 -4.40 -27.74
C LEU A 426 -24.50 -4.12 -27.54
N GLN A 427 -25.13 -4.84 -26.62
CA GLN A 427 -26.56 -4.74 -26.31
C GLN A 427 -26.78 -4.21 -24.89
N VAL A 428 -27.97 -3.64 -24.64
CA VAL A 428 -28.43 -3.36 -23.28
C VAL A 428 -28.50 -4.67 -22.50
N GLY A 429 -27.93 -4.68 -21.29
CA GLY A 429 -27.80 -5.87 -20.46
C GLY A 429 -26.46 -6.61 -20.62
N ASP A 430 -25.67 -6.33 -21.66
CA ASP A 430 -24.30 -6.85 -21.75
C ASP A 430 -23.43 -6.34 -20.58
N LEU A 431 -22.39 -7.08 -20.27
CA LEU A 431 -21.46 -6.77 -19.16
C LEU A 431 -20.15 -6.16 -19.68
N ILE A 432 -19.67 -5.16 -18.99
CA ILE A 432 -18.35 -4.55 -19.21
C ILE A 432 -17.55 -4.64 -17.90
N CYS A 433 -16.37 -5.26 -17.99
CA CYS A 433 -15.37 -5.26 -16.94
C CYS A 433 -14.44 -4.07 -17.12
N CYS A 434 -14.35 -3.21 -16.13
CA CYS A 434 -13.42 -2.09 -16.14
C CYS A 434 -12.30 -2.31 -15.13
N GLY A 435 -11.06 -2.14 -15.58
CA GLY A 435 -9.89 -1.99 -14.73
C GLY A 435 -9.88 -0.60 -14.08
N ILE A 436 -9.19 -0.49 -12.96
CA ILE A 436 -9.17 0.71 -12.13
C ILE A 436 -7.83 1.42 -12.25
N SER A 437 -7.83 2.75 -12.35
CA SER A 437 -6.62 3.57 -12.40
C SER A 437 -6.06 3.95 -11.04
N HIS A 438 -6.84 3.87 -9.95
CA HIS A 438 -6.40 4.18 -8.59
C HIS A 438 -7.15 3.32 -7.56
N PRO A 439 -6.57 2.21 -7.09
CA PRO A 439 -7.24 1.29 -6.17
C PRO A 439 -7.72 1.95 -4.87
N CYS A 440 -6.91 2.84 -4.27
CA CYS A 440 -7.20 3.44 -2.95
C CYS A 440 -8.58 4.08 -2.88
N THR A 441 -8.91 4.89 -3.90
CA THR A 441 -10.18 5.63 -3.98
C THR A 441 -11.31 4.83 -4.65
N THR A 442 -11.08 3.55 -4.93
CA THR A 442 -12.13 2.58 -5.27
C THR A 442 -12.52 1.75 -4.05
N PHE A 443 -11.55 1.30 -3.26
CA PHE A 443 -11.81 0.54 -2.03
C PHE A 443 -12.72 1.30 -1.06
N ASP A 444 -12.53 2.61 -0.91
CA ASP A 444 -13.33 3.45 0.00
C ASP A 444 -14.82 3.57 -0.36
N LYS A 445 -15.20 3.11 -1.56
CA LYS A 445 -16.59 3.13 -2.06
C LYS A 445 -17.36 1.85 -1.74
N TRP A 446 -16.68 0.83 -1.20
CA TRP A 446 -17.22 -0.51 -1.00
C TRP A 446 -16.94 -0.99 0.43
N ARG A 447 -17.96 -1.40 1.15
CA ARG A 447 -17.82 -2.02 2.48
C ARG A 447 -17.39 -3.47 2.40
N GLU A 448 -17.90 -4.16 1.39
CA GLU A 448 -17.56 -5.53 1.04
C GLU A 448 -17.16 -5.57 -0.44
N ILE A 449 -16.12 -6.34 -0.75
CA ILE A 449 -15.68 -6.60 -2.14
C ILE A 449 -15.55 -8.11 -2.29
N HIS A 450 -16.24 -8.67 -3.27
CA HIS A 450 -16.18 -10.10 -3.55
C HIS A 450 -14.81 -10.51 -4.08
N VAL A 451 -14.33 -11.67 -3.64
CA VAL A 451 -13.14 -12.32 -4.20
C VAL A 451 -13.60 -13.34 -5.23
N VAL A 452 -12.98 -13.36 -6.39
CA VAL A 452 -13.33 -14.26 -7.50
C VAL A 452 -12.14 -15.07 -7.99
N ASP A 453 -12.43 -16.26 -8.52
CA ASP A 453 -11.47 -17.09 -9.24
C ASP A 453 -11.30 -16.63 -10.72
N ASP A 454 -10.53 -17.39 -11.50
CA ASP A 454 -10.28 -17.08 -12.91
C ASP A 454 -11.49 -17.29 -13.82
N ALA A 455 -12.48 -18.06 -13.37
CA ALA A 455 -13.76 -18.26 -14.06
C ALA A 455 -14.86 -17.31 -13.56
N TRP A 456 -14.50 -16.30 -12.75
CA TRP A 456 -15.38 -15.31 -12.16
C TRP A 456 -16.37 -15.88 -11.12
N ASN A 457 -16.13 -17.10 -10.60
CA ASN A 457 -16.90 -17.61 -9.47
C ASN A 457 -16.50 -16.86 -8.20
N VAL A 458 -17.49 -16.50 -7.40
CA VAL A 458 -17.27 -15.86 -6.11
C VAL A 458 -16.81 -16.89 -5.10
N THR A 459 -15.60 -16.69 -4.55
CA THR A 459 -14.96 -17.60 -3.59
C THR A 459 -14.97 -17.06 -2.17
N GLY A 460 -15.35 -15.79 -1.96
CA GLY A 460 -15.41 -15.13 -0.67
C GLY A 460 -15.59 -13.63 -0.82
N ALA A 461 -15.34 -12.91 0.26
CA ALA A 461 -15.32 -11.44 0.25
C ALA A 461 -14.29 -10.91 1.26
N ILE A 462 -13.86 -9.67 1.05
CA ILE A 462 -13.13 -8.89 2.05
C ILE A 462 -14.05 -7.78 2.58
N HIS A 463 -13.72 -7.29 3.80
CA HIS A 463 -14.37 -6.16 4.42
C HIS A 463 -13.42 -4.97 4.52
N THR A 464 -13.90 -3.77 4.20
CA THR A 464 -13.15 -2.52 4.32
C THR A 464 -13.61 -1.72 5.54
N PHE A 465 -12.70 -0.91 6.08
CA PHE A 465 -12.91 -0.10 7.30
C PHE A 465 -12.59 1.38 7.04
N PHE A 466 -13.27 1.97 6.06
CA PHE A 466 -13.21 3.40 5.77
C PHE A 466 -14.20 4.20 6.57
#